data_cc18dfab3a338573ab363d9677801fb0
#
_entry.id   cc18dfab3a338573ab363d9677801fb0
#
_cell.length_a   1.000
_cell.length_b   1.000
_cell.length_c   1.000
_cell.angle_alpha   90.00
_cell.angle_beta   90.00
_cell.angle_gamma   90.00
#
_symmetry.space_group_name_H-M   'P 1'
#
loop_
_entity.id
_entity.type
_entity.pdbx_description
1 polymer ?
#
loop_
_entity_poly.entity_id
_entity_poly.type
_entity_poly.pdbx_seq_one_letter_code
_entity_poly.pdbx_strand_id
1 'polypeptide(L)'
;FKADFDGDQMAVHLPLGNAAILEAQILMLGSHNILNPANGAPITVPSQDMVLGLYYITKERPGSLGEGLSFYGPEEAIIAYNEKRADLHAKVKVMVDTVDENDAPVRKIVDTTVGRVLFNQVVPKEVGYLNEVLTKRSLRDIIGLVMKKSGAARTSQFLDDIKALGYRMAFQGGLSFNLDAVIIPEEKESLVNEGYERVEEVMESYNMGLITNNERYNQIIDIWTNINMKLTKTVLDHLTNDQQGFNPVYICLLYTSPSP
;
A
#
# COMPACT_ATOMS: atom_id res chain seq x y z
N PHE A 1 2.46 22.49 -7.00
CA PHE A 1 2.52 23.19 -5.72
C PHE A 1 2.31 22.23 -4.57
N LYS A 2 3.15 22.30 -3.55
CA LYS A 2 2.85 21.71 -2.25
C LYS A 2 2.06 22.76 -1.44
N ALA A 3 0.76 22.84 -1.70
CA ALA A 3 -0.12 23.70 -0.92
C ALA A 3 -0.82 22.89 0.17
N ASP A 4 -0.85 23.44 1.37
CA ASP A 4 -1.66 22.95 2.47
C ASP A 4 -2.86 23.90 2.68
N PHE A 5 -3.94 23.41 3.26
CA PHE A 5 -5.12 24.24 3.52
C PHE A 5 -5.15 24.77 4.97
N ASP A 6 -3.99 25.06 5.53
CA ASP A 6 -3.78 25.56 6.90
C ASP A 6 -3.55 27.07 6.98
N GLY A 7 -3.72 27.79 5.86
CA GLY A 7 -3.54 29.23 5.76
C GLY A 7 -2.44 29.69 4.80
N ASP A 8 -1.93 28.79 3.98
CA ASP A 8 -0.93 29.11 2.95
C ASP A 8 -1.46 30.17 1.99
N GLN A 9 -0.64 31.21 1.75
CA GLN A 9 -0.94 32.23 0.77
C GLN A 9 -0.36 31.85 -0.58
N MET A 10 -1.20 31.88 -1.63
CA MET A 10 -0.80 31.57 -3.00
C MET A 10 -1.29 32.63 -3.95
N ALA A 11 -0.45 32.99 -4.93
CA ALA A 11 -0.84 33.88 -6.01
C ALA A 11 -1.56 33.09 -7.12
N VAL A 12 -2.67 33.67 -7.61
CA VAL A 12 -3.40 33.14 -8.78
C VAL A 12 -3.13 34.08 -9.95
N HIS A 13 -2.64 33.50 -11.04
CA HIS A 13 -2.39 34.23 -12.30
C HIS A 13 -3.23 33.64 -13.43
N LEU A 14 -3.95 34.51 -14.15
CA LEU A 14 -4.70 34.14 -15.33
C LEU A 14 -3.87 34.46 -16.57
N PRO A 15 -3.45 33.47 -17.39
CA PRO A 15 -2.76 33.71 -18.63
C PRO A 15 -3.69 34.38 -19.65
N LEU A 16 -3.28 35.53 -20.23
CA LEU A 16 -4.11 36.35 -21.14
C LEU A 16 -3.77 36.10 -22.60
N GLY A 17 -2.54 35.77 -22.94
CA GLY A 17 -2.10 35.55 -24.33
C GLY A 17 -2.22 34.09 -24.75
N ASN A 18 -2.51 33.82 -26.02
CA ASN A 18 -2.62 32.47 -26.57
C ASN A 18 -1.34 31.64 -26.36
N ALA A 19 -0.18 32.26 -26.46
CA ALA A 19 1.11 31.58 -26.19
C ALA A 19 1.25 31.18 -24.75
N ALA A 20 0.89 32.07 -23.80
CA ALA A 20 0.93 31.77 -22.37
C ALA A 20 -0.12 30.69 -21.95
N ILE A 21 -1.30 30.70 -22.57
CA ILE A 21 -2.33 29.68 -22.37
C ILE A 21 -1.82 28.32 -22.85
N LEU A 22 -1.21 28.27 -24.03
CA LEU A 22 -0.68 27.00 -24.55
C LEU A 22 0.49 26.47 -23.72
N GLU A 23 1.37 27.35 -23.28
CA GLU A 23 2.48 26.97 -22.38
C GLU A 23 1.96 26.43 -21.05
N ALA A 24 0.97 27.08 -20.44
CA ALA A 24 0.34 26.60 -19.21
C ALA A 24 -0.33 25.21 -19.39
N GLN A 25 -1.02 24.99 -20.50
CA GLN A 25 -1.64 23.70 -20.82
C GLN A 25 -0.62 22.57 -21.02
N ILE A 26 0.48 22.86 -21.70
CA ILE A 26 1.48 21.84 -22.01
C ILE A 26 2.39 21.55 -20.81
N LEU A 27 2.82 22.58 -20.07
CA LEU A 27 3.87 22.46 -19.06
C LEU A 27 3.32 22.42 -17.62
N MET A 28 2.12 22.94 -17.36
CA MET A 28 1.60 23.08 -15.99
C MET A 28 0.41 22.17 -15.68
N LEU A 29 -0.36 21.76 -16.70
CA LEU A 29 -1.54 20.93 -16.48
C LEU A 29 -1.13 19.56 -15.97
N GLY A 30 -1.65 19.15 -14.78
CA GLY A 30 -1.28 17.92 -14.11
C GLY A 30 -1.52 16.64 -14.92
N SER A 31 -2.58 16.62 -15.76
CA SER A 31 -2.89 15.47 -16.63
C SER A 31 -1.83 15.25 -17.74
N HIS A 32 -1.05 16.29 -18.07
CA HIS A 32 0.05 16.19 -19.03
C HIS A 32 1.41 15.93 -18.37
N ASN A 33 1.52 16.12 -17.07
CA ASN A 33 2.76 16.01 -16.30
C ASN A 33 2.72 14.87 -15.29
N ILE A 34 2.36 13.69 -15.74
CA ILE A 34 2.25 12.48 -14.88
C ILE A 34 3.62 11.92 -14.51
N LEU A 35 4.63 12.11 -15.38
CA LEU A 35 5.98 11.57 -15.21
C LEU A 35 6.96 12.64 -14.72
N ASN A 36 7.87 12.23 -13.83
CA ASN A 36 8.97 13.07 -13.38
C ASN A 36 10.00 13.24 -14.50
N PRO A 37 10.33 14.46 -14.92
CA PRO A 37 11.31 14.69 -15.99
C PRO A 37 12.74 14.23 -15.63
N ALA A 38 13.07 14.11 -14.34
CA ALA A 38 14.40 13.69 -13.92
C ALA A 38 14.66 12.18 -14.09
N ASN A 39 13.66 11.34 -13.86
CA ASN A 39 13.83 9.87 -13.86
C ASN A 39 12.75 9.09 -14.60
N GLY A 40 11.75 9.78 -15.16
CA GLY A 40 10.63 9.15 -15.87
C GLY A 40 9.67 8.34 -15.00
N ALA A 41 9.82 8.38 -13.67
CA ALA A 41 8.92 7.69 -12.75
C ALA A 41 7.60 8.46 -12.59
N PRO A 42 6.45 7.79 -12.38
CA PRO A 42 5.20 8.47 -12.07
C PRO A 42 5.30 9.34 -10.82
N ILE A 43 4.87 10.61 -10.93
CA ILE A 43 4.79 11.55 -9.80
C ILE A 43 3.45 11.37 -9.09
N THR A 44 2.37 11.29 -9.87
CA THR A 44 1.00 11.11 -9.37
C THR A 44 0.78 9.65 -9.00
N VAL A 45 0.98 9.34 -7.72
CA VAL A 45 0.78 7.99 -7.17
C VAL A 45 -0.25 8.08 -6.06
N PRO A 46 -1.19 7.15 -5.96
CA PRO A 46 -2.12 7.09 -4.84
C PRO A 46 -1.38 7.07 -3.50
N SER A 47 -1.96 7.72 -2.50
CA SER A 47 -1.40 7.83 -1.14
C SER A 47 -2.49 7.68 -0.08
N GLN A 48 -2.09 7.43 1.16
CA GLN A 48 -2.98 7.38 2.32
C GLN A 48 -4.20 6.49 2.09
N ASP A 49 -5.42 7.00 2.28
CA ASP A 49 -6.67 6.25 2.22
C ASP A 49 -6.95 5.62 0.84
N MET A 50 -6.42 6.20 -0.24
CA MET A 50 -6.52 5.58 -1.56
C MET A 50 -5.79 4.25 -1.61
N VAL A 51 -4.55 4.21 -1.09
CA VAL A 51 -3.75 2.97 -1.02
C VAL A 51 -4.39 1.99 -0.04
N LEU A 52 -4.87 2.50 1.10
CA LEU A 52 -5.53 1.72 2.13
C LEU A 52 -6.75 0.97 1.56
N GLY A 53 -7.64 1.67 0.86
CA GLY A 53 -8.83 1.06 0.24
C GLY A 53 -8.48 0.03 -0.82
N LEU A 54 -7.52 0.32 -1.69
CA LEU A 54 -7.07 -0.60 -2.75
C LEU A 54 -6.36 -1.84 -2.19
N TYR A 55 -5.53 -1.66 -1.16
CA TYR A 55 -4.91 -2.78 -0.45
C TYR A 55 -5.96 -3.68 0.19
N TYR A 56 -6.91 -3.08 0.91
CA TYR A 56 -7.97 -3.81 1.61
C TYR A 56 -8.74 -4.72 0.66
N ILE A 57 -9.22 -4.23 -0.47
CA ILE A 57 -10.01 -5.02 -1.41
C ILE A 57 -9.22 -6.12 -2.12
N THR A 58 -7.92 -5.95 -2.30
CA THR A 58 -7.08 -6.91 -3.05
C THR A 58 -6.48 -8.00 -2.18
N LYS A 59 -6.60 -7.87 -0.85
CA LYS A 59 -6.14 -8.88 0.10
C LYS A 59 -7.10 -10.05 0.18
N GLU A 60 -6.59 -11.28 0.16
CA GLU A 60 -7.39 -12.49 0.35
C GLU A 60 -7.57 -12.81 1.85
N ARG A 61 -8.72 -13.39 2.18
CA ARG A 61 -9.04 -13.88 3.52
C ARG A 61 -9.58 -15.30 3.42
N PRO A 62 -8.84 -16.30 3.91
CA PRO A 62 -9.32 -17.69 3.95
C PRO A 62 -10.60 -17.83 4.79
N GLY A 63 -11.51 -18.67 4.35
CA GLY A 63 -12.78 -18.89 5.04
C GLY A 63 -13.85 -17.81 4.80
N SER A 64 -13.65 -16.91 3.83
CA SER A 64 -14.65 -15.91 3.46
C SER A 64 -15.81 -16.52 2.70
N LEU A 65 -16.99 -15.91 2.84
CA LEU A 65 -18.21 -16.34 2.16
C LEU A 65 -18.01 -16.41 0.64
N GLY A 66 -18.33 -17.55 0.02
CA GLY A 66 -18.19 -17.75 -1.43
C GLY A 66 -16.80 -18.22 -1.87
N GLU A 67 -15.93 -18.65 -0.94
CA GLU A 67 -14.65 -19.22 -1.31
C GLU A 67 -14.82 -20.49 -2.17
N GLY A 68 -14.00 -20.58 -3.23
CA GLY A 68 -14.02 -21.71 -4.17
C GLY A 68 -15.06 -21.64 -5.27
N LEU A 69 -15.94 -20.61 -5.28
CA LEU A 69 -16.89 -20.42 -6.38
C LEU A 69 -16.16 -20.16 -7.70
N SER A 70 -16.78 -20.64 -8.78
CA SER A 70 -16.27 -20.43 -10.13
C SER A 70 -17.26 -19.61 -10.94
N PHE A 71 -16.77 -18.54 -11.58
CA PHE A 71 -17.56 -17.60 -12.37
C PHE A 71 -17.13 -17.61 -13.83
N TYR A 72 -18.08 -17.52 -14.72
CA TYR A 72 -17.83 -17.49 -16.16
C TYR A 72 -17.22 -16.16 -16.63
N GLY A 73 -17.39 -15.08 -15.84
CA GLY A 73 -16.84 -13.77 -16.14
C GLY A 73 -16.75 -12.86 -14.94
N PRO A 74 -16.04 -11.71 -15.09
CA PRO A 74 -15.94 -10.69 -14.04
C PRO A 74 -17.31 -10.15 -13.58
N GLU A 75 -18.24 -9.99 -14.50
CA GLU A 75 -19.58 -9.45 -14.24
C GLU A 75 -20.38 -10.35 -13.30
N GLU A 76 -20.29 -11.67 -13.49
CA GLU A 76 -20.98 -12.64 -12.64
C GLU A 76 -20.45 -12.61 -11.21
N ALA A 77 -19.11 -12.48 -11.04
CA ALA A 77 -18.49 -12.34 -9.73
C ALA A 77 -18.97 -11.07 -9.00
N ILE A 78 -19.18 -9.98 -9.73
CA ILE A 78 -19.67 -8.71 -9.16
C ILE A 78 -21.15 -8.82 -8.79
N ILE A 79 -21.97 -9.48 -9.59
CA ILE A 79 -23.38 -9.75 -9.26
C ILE A 79 -23.44 -10.59 -7.98
N ALA A 80 -22.63 -11.64 -7.86
CA ALA A 80 -22.57 -12.48 -6.67
C ALA A 80 -22.16 -11.68 -5.41
N TYR A 81 -21.24 -10.72 -5.55
CA TYR A 81 -20.90 -9.80 -4.48
C TYR A 81 -22.06 -8.89 -4.09
N ASN A 82 -22.73 -8.28 -5.05
CA ASN A 82 -23.88 -7.39 -4.80
C ASN A 82 -25.06 -8.14 -4.15
N GLU A 83 -25.25 -9.41 -4.50
CA GLU A 83 -26.26 -10.30 -3.89
C GLU A 83 -25.81 -10.89 -2.54
N LYS A 84 -24.60 -10.51 -2.06
CA LYS A 84 -24.01 -11.03 -0.80
C LYS A 84 -23.82 -12.55 -0.78
N ARG A 85 -23.57 -13.15 -1.94
CA ARG A 85 -23.23 -14.58 -2.09
C ARG A 85 -21.73 -14.82 -2.05
N ALA A 86 -20.95 -13.80 -2.36
CA ALA A 86 -19.49 -13.83 -2.27
C ALA A 86 -18.99 -12.57 -1.57
N ASP A 87 -17.96 -12.71 -0.74
CA ASP A 87 -17.28 -11.60 -0.07
C ASP A 87 -16.15 -11.03 -0.94
N LEU A 88 -15.74 -9.78 -0.69
CA LEU A 88 -14.63 -9.12 -1.39
C LEU A 88 -13.32 -9.90 -1.33
N HIS A 89 -13.06 -10.52 -0.18
CA HIS A 89 -11.82 -11.22 0.14
C HIS A 89 -11.84 -12.71 -0.24
N ALA A 90 -12.98 -13.21 -0.72
CA ALA A 90 -13.15 -14.61 -1.09
C ALA A 90 -12.30 -14.98 -2.30
N LYS A 91 -11.56 -16.08 -2.17
CA LYS A 91 -10.80 -16.67 -3.27
C LYS A 91 -11.74 -17.39 -4.22
N VAL A 92 -11.79 -16.95 -5.46
CA VAL A 92 -12.70 -17.44 -6.50
C VAL A 92 -11.96 -17.72 -7.80
N LYS A 93 -12.55 -18.54 -8.65
CA LYS A 93 -12.06 -18.81 -9.99
C LYS A 93 -12.88 -18.01 -10.99
N VAL A 94 -12.24 -17.15 -11.76
CA VAL A 94 -12.91 -16.31 -12.75
C VAL A 94 -12.25 -16.50 -14.11
N MET A 95 -13.07 -16.65 -15.14
CA MET A 95 -12.59 -16.59 -16.51
C MET A 95 -12.41 -15.13 -16.90
N VAL A 96 -11.18 -14.74 -17.22
CA VAL A 96 -10.83 -13.36 -17.56
C VAL A 96 -10.19 -13.28 -18.93
N ASP A 97 -10.46 -12.19 -19.63
CA ASP A 97 -9.75 -11.83 -20.84
C ASP A 97 -8.45 -11.11 -20.41
N THR A 98 -7.31 -11.69 -20.69
CA THR A 98 -6.00 -11.13 -20.40
C THR A 98 -5.18 -11.03 -21.68
N VAL A 99 -4.03 -10.38 -21.58
CA VAL A 99 -3.10 -10.23 -22.71
C VAL A 99 -1.89 -11.13 -22.45
N ASP A 100 -1.50 -11.92 -23.43
CA ASP A 100 -0.31 -12.76 -23.35
C ASP A 100 0.97 -11.94 -23.53
N GLU A 101 2.14 -12.54 -23.34
CA GLU A 101 3.46 -11.91 -23.53
C GLU A 101 3.65 -11.28 -24.92
N ASN A 102 2.89 -11.75 -25.90
CA ASN A 102 2.87 -11.24 -27.28
C ASN A 102 1.76 -10.21 -27.56
N ASP A 103 1.17 -9.61 -26.53
CA ASP A 103 0.03 -8.69 -26.60
C ASP A 103 -1.23 -9.27 -27.30
N ALA A 104 -1.35 -10.60 -27.39
CA ALA A 104 -2.53 -11.26 -27.94
C ALA A 104 -3.61 -11.48 -26.85
N PRO A 105 -4.89 -11.23 -27.15
CA PRO A 105 -5.96 -11.46 -26.19
C PRO A 105 -6.18 -12.95 -25.96
N VAL A 106 -6.05 -13.41 -24.74
CA VAL A 106 -6.24 -14.81 -24.33
C VAL A 106 -7.25 -14.89 -23.18
N ARG A 107 -8.16 -15.88 -23.29
CA ARG A 107 -9.07 -16.24 -22.19
C ARG A 107 -8.42 -17.26 -21.27
N LYS A 108 -8.37 -16.92 -19.98
CA LYS A 108 -7.76 -17.79 -18.97
C LYS A 108 -8.61 -17.83 -17.71
N ILE A 109 -8.70 -19.00 -17.08
CA ILE A 109 -9.25 -19.12 -15.72
C ILE A 109 -8.14 -18.75 -14.74
N VAL A 110 -8.41 -17.77 -13.88
CA VAL A 110 -7.46 -17.27 -12.90
C VAL A 110 -8.05 -17.43 -11.50
N ASP A 111 -7.25 -17.96 -10.59
CA ASP A 111 -7.55 -17.92 -9.15
C ASP A 111 -7.30 -16.51 -8.64
N THR A 112 -8.37 -15.84 -8.21
CA THR A 112 -8.33 -14.41 -7.84
C THR A 112 -9.29 -14.14 -6.67
N THR A 113 -9.43 -12.89 -6.27
CA THR A 113 -10.46 -12.46 -5.30
C THR A 113 -11.47 -11.56 -5.98
N VAL A 114 -12.68 -11.51 -5.43
CA VAL A 114 -13.74 -10.63 -5.95
C VAL A 114 -13.28 -9.16 -5.94
N GLY A 115 -12.53 -8.74 -4.92
CA GLY A 115 -11.99 -7.38 -4.86
C GLY A 115 -10.97 -7.07 -5.96
N ARG A 116 -10.12 -8.05 -6.37
CA ARG A 116 -9.22 -7.88 -7.53
C ARG A 116 -10.01 -7.81 -8.84
N VAL A 117 -11.12 -8.52 -8.95
CA VAL A 117 -12.02 -8.39 -10.11
C VAL A 117 -12.59 -6.98 -10.19
N LEU A 118 -13.04 -6.40 -9.07
CA LEU A 118 -13.52 -5.01 -9.01
C LEU A 118 -12.42 -4.00 -9.40
N PHE A 119 -11.20 -4.19 -8.95
CA PHE A 119 -10.08 -3.34 -9.34
C PHE A 119 -9.80 -3.42 -10.85
N ASN A 120 -9.82 -4.62 -11.42
CA ASN A 120 -9.56 -4.81 -12.84
C ASN A 120 -10.64 -4.21 -13.77
N GLN A 121 -11.81 -3.82 -13.26
CA GLN A 121 -12.78 -3.05 -14.05
C GLN A 121 -12.27 -1.66 -14.42
N VAL A 122 -11.43 -1.08 -13.56
CA VAL A 122 -10.87 0.25 -13.73
C VAL A 122 -9.59 0.21 -14.58
N VAL A 123 -8.89 -0.93 -14.58
CA VAL A 123 -7.64 -1.12 -15.34
C VAL A 123 -7.91 -1.11 -16.85
N PRO A 124 -7.15 -0.34 -17.66
CA PRO A 124 -7.25 -0.38 -19.11
C PRO A 124 -6.97 -1.79 -19.65
N LYS A 125 -7.77 -2.23 -20.62
CA LYS A 125 -7.70 -3.60 -21.17
C LYS A 125 -6.34 -3.95 -21.79
N GLU A 126 -5.62 -2.95 -22.28
CA GLU A 126 -4.30 -3.08 -22.89
C GLU A 126 -3.22 -3.55 -21.91
N VAL A 127 -3.45 -3.35 -20.62
CA VAL A 127 -2.50 -3.74 -19.56
C VAL A 127 -2.61 -5.24 -19.24
N GLY A 128 -3.80 -5.81 -19.42
CA GLY A 128 -4.12 -7.18 -19.02
C GLY A 128 -4.64 -7.28 -17.60
N TYR A 129 -4.90 -8.50 -17.13
CA TYR A 129 -5.47 -8.77 -15.82
C TYR A 129 -4.39 -8.74 -14.73
N LEU A 130 -4.56 -7.88 -13.74
CA LEU A 130 -3.67 -7.73 -12.59
C LEU A 130 -4.17 -8.56 -11.40
N ASN A 131 -3.36 -9.51 -10.93
CA ASN A 131 -3.73 -10.45 -9.86
C ASN A 131 -2.73 -10.43 -8.69
N GLU A 132 -2.48 -9.26 -8.15
CA GLU A 132 -1.60 -9.06 -7.01
C GLU A 132 -2.23 -8.19 -5.93
N VAL A 133 -1.64 -8.22 -4.74
CA VAL A 133 -2.03 -7.32 -3.66
C VAL A 133 -1.46 -5.93 -3.94
N LEU A 134 -2.34 -4.93 -3.96
CA LEU A 134 -1.96 -3.57 -4.33
C LEU A 134 -1.24 -2.85 -3.19
N THR A 135 0.05 -2.71 -3.34
CA THR A 135 0.92 -1.90 -2.48
C THR A 135 1.17 -0.53 -3.11
N LYS A 136 1.66 0.43 -2.35
CA LYS A 136 2.09 1.72 -2.90
C LYS A 136 3.14 1.56 -4.01
N ARG A 137 4.02 0.55 -3.87
CA ARG A 137 5.05 0.23 -4.86
C ARG A 137 4.44 -0.39 -6.11
N SER A 138 3.61 -1.43 -5.96
CA SER A 138 2.95 -2.07 -7.12
C SER A 138 2.04 -1.10 -7.88
N LEU A 139 1.32 -0.21 -7.18
CA LEU A 139 0.53 0.84 -7.83
C LEU A 139 1.38 1.79 -8.68
N ARG A 140 2.57 2.16 -8.20
CA ARG A 140 3.51 2.98 -8.98
C ARG A 140 3.95 2.26 -10.27
N ASP A 141 4.29 0.97 -10.14
CA ASP A 141 4.73 0.16 -11.28
C ASP A 141 3.59 -0.04 -12.29
N ILE A 142 2.36 -0.27 -11.80
CA ILE A 142 1.15 -0.37 -12.63
C ILE A 142 0.89 0.94 -13.38
N ILE A 143 0.97 2.10 -12.72
CA ILE A 143 0.77 3.40 -13.35
C ILE A 143 1.81 3.62 -14.47
N GLY A 144 3.07 3.25 -14.21
CA GLY A 144 4.12 3.29 -15.23
C GLY A 144 3.82 2.39 -16.43
N LEU A 145 3.28 1.20 -16.20
CA LEU A 145 2.88 0.26 -17.23
C LEU A 145 1.68 0.78 -18.04
N VAL A 146 0.66 1.32 -17.38
CA VAL A 146 -0.52 1.96 -18.01
C VAL A 146 -0.06 3.12 -18.90
N MET A 147 0.83 3.98 -18.39
CA MET A 147 1.36 5.10 -19.14
C MET A 147 2.09 4.66 -20.41
N LYS A 148 2.87 3.59 -20.33
CA LYS A 148 3.61 3.02 -21.44
C LYS A 148 2.71 2.40 -22.51
N LYS A 149 1.64 1.69 -22.10
CA LYS A 149 0.75 0.96 -23.03
C LYS A 149 -0.41 1.81 -23.56
N SER A 150 -1.00 2.67 -22.73
CA SER A 150 -2.26 3.38 -23.06
C SER A 150 -2.10 4.90 -23.22
N GLY A 151 -0.90 5.44 -22.93
CA GLY A 151 -0.60 6.88 -23.08
C GLY A 151 -1.17 7.77 -21.98
N ALA A 152 -0.82 9.08 -22.01
CA ALA A 152 -1.08 10.03 -20.92
C ALA A 152 -2.57 10.27 -20.62
N ALA A 153 -3.40 10.44 -21.66
CA ALA A 153 -4.82 10.74 -21.48
C ALA A 153 -5.56 9.60 -20.78
N ARG A 154 -5.30 8.34 -21.18
CA ARG A 154 -5.91 7.16 -20.57
C ARG A 154 -5.38 6.92 -19.15
N THR A 155 -4.09 7.21 -18.92
CA THR A 155 -3.50 7.13 -17.59
C THR A 155 -4.10 8.15 -16.64
N SER A 156 -4.35 9.37 -17.09
CA SER A 156 -5.03 10.39 -16.28
C SER A 156 -6.42 9.94 -15.84
N GLN A 157 -7.21 9.38 -16.77
CA GLN A 157 -8.53 8.82 -16.42
C GLN A 157 -8.41 7.66 -15.44
N PHE A 158 -7.47 6.74 -15.68
CA PHE A 158 -7.20 5.62 -14.76
C PHE A 158 -6.84 6.11 -13.35
N LEU A 159 -6.04 7.18 -13.22
CA LEU A 159 -5.70 7.78 -11.93
C LEU A 159 -6.94 8.34 -11.20
N ASP A 160 -7.84 8.97 -11.93
CA ASP A 160 -9.11 9.46 -11.34
C ASP A 160 -10.01 8.31 -10.90
N ASP A 161 -10.09 7.25 -11.70
CA ASP A 161 -10.91 6.07 -11.40
C ASP A 161 -10.38 5.30 -10.18
N ILE A 162 -9.05 5.09 -10.08
CA ILE A 162 -8.46 4.43 -8.90
C ILE A 162 -8.57 5.28 -7.64
N LYS A 163 -8.48 6.60 -7.76
CA LYS A 163 -8.74 7.52 -6.64
C LYS A 163 -10.16 7.34 -6.12
N ALA A 164 -11.15 7.39 -7.01
CA ALA A 164 -12.56 7.23 -6.66
C ALA A 164 -12.84 5.84 -6.05
N LEU A 165 -12.28 4.79 -6.64
CA LEU A 165 -12.40 3.42 -6.14
C LEU A 165 -11.75 3.28 -4.76
N GLY A 166 -10.51 3.78 -4.58
CA GLY A 166 -9.76 3.70 -3.34
C GLY A 166 -10.50 4.34 -2.17
N TYR A 167 -10.96 5.58 -2.33
CA TYR A 167 -11.73 6.26 -1.29
C TYR A 167 -13.06 5.57 -0.97
N ARG A 168 -13.78 5.12 -1.99
CA ARG A 168 -15.04 4.38 -1.81
C ARG A 168 -14.83 3.11 -1.02
N MET A 169 -13.77 2.35 -1.32
CA MET A 169 -13.48 1.08 -0.67
C MET A 169 -12.92 1.27 0.75
N ALA A 170 -12.13 2.31 1.01
CA ALA A 170 -11.71 2.67 2.34
C ALA A 170 -12.90 3.04 3.24
N PHE A 171 -13.85 3.81 2.71
CA PHE A 171 -15.08 4.17 3.42
C PHE A 171 -15.96 2.95 3.69
N GLN A 172 -16.19 2.09 2.70
CA GLN A 172 -17.02 0.88 2.86
C GLN A 172 -16.36 -0.15 3.79
N GLY A 173 -15.02 -0.24 3.78
CA GLY A 173 -14.27 -1.10 4.68
C GLY A 173 -14.34 -0.68 6.15
N GLY A 174 -14.70 0.58 6.42
CA GLY A 174 -14.81 1.11 7.79
C GLY A 174 -13.50 0.95 8.58
N LEU A 175 -12.36 1.14 7.91
CA LEU A 175 -11.05 0.86 8.48
C LEU A 175 -10.70 1.87 9.57
N SER A 176 -10.62 1.38 10.80
CA SER A 176 -10.20 2.14 11.98
C SER A 176 -9.38 1.24 12.89
N PHE A 177 -8.57 1.83 13.77
CA PHE A 177 -7.78 1.10 14.74
C PHE A 177 -7.99 1.65 16.15
N ASN A 178 -7.76 0.80 17.14
CA ASN A 178 -7.74 1.15 18.55
C ASN A 178 -6.42 0.69 19.19
N LEU A 179 -6.16 1.13 20.42
CA LEU A 179 -4.95 0.74 21.15
C LEU A 179 -4.93 -0.75 21.51
N ASP A 180 -6.09 -1.36 21.72
CA ASP A 180 -6.19 -2.80 22.03
C ASP A 180 -5.77 -3.70 20.87
N ALA A 181 -5.77 -3.16 19.64
CA ALA A 181 -5.28 -3.89 18.47
C ALA A 181 -3.74 -3.99 18.40
N VAL A 182 -3.02 -3.28 19.28
CA VAL A 182 -1.57 -3.41 19.44
C VAL A 182 -1.25 -4.58 20.33
N ILE A 183 -0.79 -5.68 19.74
CA ILE A 183 -0.43 -6.89 20.47
C ILE A 183 0.96 -6.70 21.10
N ILE A 184 1.03 -6.84 22.42
CA ILE A 184 2.30 -6.85 23.14
C ILE A 184 2.81 -8.30 23.18
N PRO A 185 3.98 -8.61 22.59
CA PRO A 185 4.53 -9.96 22.61
C PRO A 185 4.88 -10.41 24.04
N GLU A 186 4.66 -11.68 24.34
CA GLU A 186 5.02 -12.27 25.65
C GLU A 186 6.54 -12.24 25.89
N GLU A 187 7.32 -12.31 24.82
CA GLU A 187 8.79 -12.26 24.85
C GLU A 187 9.36 -10.90 25.27
N LYS A 188 8.53 -9.85 25.32
CA LYS A 188 8.97 -8.49 25.67
C LYS A 188 9.70 -8.45 27.01
N GLU A 189 9.12 -9.06 28.04
CA GLU A 189 9.68 -9.03 29.39
C GLU A 189 11.02 -9.75 29.45
N SER A 190 11.14 -10.91 28.80
CA SER A 190 12.38 -11.68 28.77
C SER A 190 13.50 -10.95 28.04
N LEU A 191 13.19 -10.31 26.89
CA LEU A 191 14.15 -9.53 26.13
C LEU A 191 14.64 -8.27 26.87
N VAL A 192 13.73 -7.61 27.58
CA VAL A 192 14.07 -6.43 28.38
C VAL A 192 14.94 -6.82 29.58
N ASN A 193 14.63 -7.93 30.27
CA ASN A 193 15.44 -8.42 31.38
C ASN A 193 16.84 -8.87 30.92
N GLU A 194 16.97 -9.56 29.79
CA GLU A 194 18.27 -9.86 29.16
C GLU A 194 19.06 -8.57 28.92
N GLY A 195 18.39 -7.51 28.54
CA GLY A 195 19.02 -6.20 28.36
C GLY A 195 19.57 -5.60 29.64
N TYR A 196 18.79 -5.65 30.71
CA TYR A 196 19.24 -5.15 32.01
C TYR A 196 20.43 -5.93 32.55
N GLU A 197 20.40 -7.27 32.47
CA GLU A 197 21.53 -8.11 32.89
C GLU A 197 22.83 -7.73 32.15
N ARG A 198 22.77 -7.57 30.84
CA ARG A 198 23.93 -7.14 30.03
C ARG A 198 24.41 -5.74 30.37
N VAL A 199 23.49 -4.82 30.68
CA VAL A 199 23.86 -3.47 31.11
C VAL A 199 24.56 -3.49 32.47
N GLU A 200 24.15 -4.36 33.39
CA GLU A 200 24.82 -4.54 34.69
C GLU A 200 26.26 -5.05 34.51
N GLU A 201 26.50 -6.04 33.63
CA GLU A 201 27.85 -6.55 33.30
C GLU A 201 28.76 -5.42 32.77
N VAL A 202 28.22 -4.55 31.89
CA VAL A 202 28.96 -3.39 31.37
C VAL A 202 29.25 -2.38 32.48
N MET A 203 28.29 -2.15 33.36
CA MET A 203 28.50 -1.24 34.51
C MET A 203 29.51 -1.78 35.51
N GLU A 204 29.51 -3.09 35.78
CA GLU A 204 30.57 -3.73 36.61
C GLU A 204 31.95 -3.59 35.98
N SER A 205 32.09 -3.84 34.68
CA SER A 205 33.33 -3.66 33.94
C SER A 205 33.85 -2.24 34.00
N TYR A 206 32.97 -1.25 33.93
CA TYR A 206 33.31 0.15 34.11
C TYR A 206 33.76 0.46 35.54
N ASN A 207 33.05 -0.03 36.54
CA ASN A 207 33.40 0.17 37.96
C ASN A 207 34.74 -0.48 38.34
N MET A 208 35.10 -1.59 37.69
CA MET A 208 36.41 -2.24 37.81
C MET A 208 37.53 -1.49 37.08
N GLY A 209 37.19 -0.45 36.30
CA GLY A 209 38.16 0.33 35.52
C GLY A 209 38.67 -0.37 34.26
N LEU A 210 38.00 -1.41 33.77
CA LEU A 210 38.33 -2.17 32.57
C LEU A 210 37.99 -1.47 31.28
N ILE A 211 36.97 -0.61 31.32
CA ILE A 211 36.48 0.14 30.14
C ILE A 211 36.35 1.63 30.45
N THR A 212 36.47 2.45 29.41
CA THR A 212 36.33 3.91 29.50
C THR A 212 34.83 4.31 29.54
N ASN A 213 34.54 5.54 29.95
CA ASN A 213 33.18 6.06 29.96
C ASN A 213 32.53 6.07 28.57
N ASN A 214 33.33 6.36 27.51
CA ASN A 214 32.84 6.34 26.14
C ASN A 214 32.47 4.91 25.67
N GLU A 215 33.31 3.95 26.02
CA GLU A 215 33.05 2.53 25.70
C GLU A 215 31.81 2.01 26.42
N ARG A 216 31.64 2.31 27.71
CA ARG A 216 30.46 2.01 28.47
C ARG A 216 29.19 2.57 27.79
N TYR A 217 29.21 3.86 27.43
CA TYR A 217 28.09 4.54 26.79
C TYR A 217 27.74 3.87 25.45
N ASN A 218 28.73 3.61 24.61
CA ASN A 218 28.50 2.96 23.31
C ASN A 218 27.98 1.53 23.46
N GLN A 219 28.53 0.73 24.38
CA GLN A 219 28.05 -0.63 24.62
C GLN A 219 26.60 -0.68 25.14
N ILE A 220 26.21 0.23 26.01
CA ILE A 220 24.81 0.32 26.48
C ILE A 220 23.86 0.70 25.34
N ILE A 221 24.24 1.64 24.47
CA ILE A 221 23.45 1.98 23.29
C ILE A 221 23.31 0.78 22.35
N ASP A 222 24.41 0.06 22.09
CA ASP A 222 24.38 -1.11 21.23
C ASP A 222 23.49 -2.22 21.78
N ILE A 223 23.51 -2.47 23.09
CA ILE A 223 22.62 -3.44 23.75
C ILE A 223 21.16 -3.07 23.51
N TRP A 224 20.77 -1.83 23.83
CA TRP A 224 19.38 -1.40 23.68
C TRP A 224 18.93 -1.32 22.23
N THR A 225 19.82 -0.93 21.31
CA THR A 225 19.55 -0.91 19.88
C THR A 225 19.27 -2.32 19.35
N ASN A 226 20.09 -3.30 19.75
CA ASN A 226 19.88 -4.69 19.37
C ASN A 226 18.59 -5.28 19.93
N ILE A 227 18.25 -4.99 21.20
CA ILE A 227 16.99 -5.43 21.81
C ILE A 227 15.80 -4.78 21.10
N ASN A 228 15.88 -3.48 20.84
CA ASN A 228 14.82 -2.77 20.13
C ASN A 228 14.60 -3.34 18.72
N MET A 229 15.66 -3.65 17.96
CA MET A 229 15.54 -4.30 16.65
C MET A 229 14.88 -5.68 16.75
N LYS A 230 15.28 -6.51 17.71
CA LYS A 230 14.68 -7.82 17.94
C LYS A 230 13.18 -7.68 18.28
N LEU A 231 12.87 -6.82 19.25
CA LEU A 231 11.48 -6.60 19.70
C LEU A 231 10.62 -6.04 18.56
N THR A 232 11.12 -5.08 17.80
CA THR A 232 10.41 -4.51 16.63
C THR A 232 10.09 -5.60 15.62
N LYS A 233 11.06 -6.48 15.32
CA LYS A 233 10.83 -7.61 14.40
C LYS A 233 9.75 -8.55 14.93
N THR A 234 9.81 -8.94 16.19
CA THR A 234 8.81 -9.82 16.83
C THR A 234 7.42 -9.19 16.79
N VAL A 235 7.29 -7.90 17.14
CA VAL A 235 6.01 -7.18 17.09
C VAL A 235 5.46 -7.13 15.66
N LEU A 236 6.29 -6.83 14.67
CA LEU A 236 5.88 -6.79 13.27
C LEU A 236 5.42 -8.16 12.77
N ASP A 237 6.13 -9.23 13.12
CA ASP A 237 5.76 -10.60 12.76
C ASP A 237 4.41 -11.00 13.39
N HIS A 238 4.17 -10.64 14.65
CA HIS A 238 2.88 -10.87 15.31
C HIS A 238 1.75 -10.08 14.64
N LEU A 239 1.93 -8.78 14.42
CA LEU A 239 0.90 -7.92 13.78
C LEU A 239 0.60 -8.34 12.33
N THR A 240 1.60 -8.82 11.61
CA THR A 240 1.44 -9.28 10.21
C THR A 240 0.61 -10.57 10.13
N ASN A 241 0.74 -11.46 11.12
CA ASN A 241 0.06 -12.76 11.14
C ASN A 241 -1.28 -12.73 11.89
N ASP A 242 -1.50 -11.71 12.71
CA ASP A 242 -2.73 -11.56 13.48
C ASP A 242 -3.95 -11.37 12.57
N GLN A 243 -5.09 -11.96 12.98
CA GLN A 243 -6.35 -11.91 12.24
C GLN A 243 -6.22 -12.27 10.75
N GLN A 244 -5.35 -13.21 10.41
CA GLN A 244 -5.04 -13.57 9.03
C GLN A 244 -4.45 -12.40 8.22
N GLY A 245 -3.73 -11.51 8.91
CA GLY A 245 -3.13 -10.31 8.33
C GLY A 245 -4.10 -9.13 8.16
N PHE A 246 -5.26 -9.16 8.79
CA PHE A 246 -6.23 -8.05 8.82
C PHE A 246 -6.17 -7.25 10.13
N ASN A 247 -5.05 -7.31 10.87
CA ASN A 247 -4.88 -6.45 12.04
C ASN A 247 -4.99 -4.98 11.64
N PRO A 248 -5.90 -4.19 12.28
CA PRO A 248 -6.15 -2.79 11.90
C PRO A 248 -4.92 -1.90 12.01
N VAL A 249 -4.07 -2.12 13.03
CA VAL A 249 -2.84 -1.34 13.22
C VAL A 249 -1.85 -1.60 12.08
N TYR A 250 -1.70 -2.86 11.67
CA TYR A 250 -0.83 -3.21 10.55
C TYR A 250 -1.30 -2.55 9.25
N ILE A 251 -2.59 -2.66 8.93
CA ILE A 251 -3.15 -2.14 7.68
C ILE A 251 -3.13 -0.61 7.67
N CYS A 252 -3.63 0.05 8.73
CA CYS A 252 -3.82 1.50 8.74
C CYS A 252 -2.53 2.29 8.98
N LEU A 253 -1.60 1.77 9.78
CA LEU A 253 -0.41 2.53 10.19
C LEU A 253 0.87 2.03 9.53
N LEU A 254 1.13 0.72 9.59
CA LEU A 254 2.43 0.18 9.16
C LEU A 254 2.51 0.02 7.65
N TYR A 255 1.41 -0.40 7.03
CA TYR A 255 1.41 -0.71 5.61
C TYR A 255 1.22 0.53 4.71
N THR A 256 0.41 1.48 5.13
CA THR A 256 0.09 2.69 4.36
C THR A 256 0.95 3.89 4.72
N SER A 257 1.60 3.88 5.89
CA SER A 257 2.52 4.94 6.28
C SER A 257 3.73 4.99 5.34
N PRO A 258 4.19 6.18 4.93
CA PRO A 258 5.49 6.30 4.31
C PRO A 258 6.53 5.81 5.32
N SER A 259 7.29 4.78 4.95
CA SER A 259 8.46 4.36 5.74
C SER A 259 9.35 5.58 5.97
N PRO A 260 9.83 5.80 7.19
CA PRO A 260 10.78 6.88 7.48
C PRO A 260 12.03 6.75 6.66
#